data_e4953adb0c8ab0d665b23eb84fb4990b
#
_entry.id   e4953adb0c8ab0d665b23eb84fb4990b
#
_cell.length_a   1.000
_cell.length_b   1.000
_cell.length_c   1.000
_cell.angle_alpha   90.00
_cell.angle_beta   90.00
_cell.angle_gamma   90.00
#
_symmetry.space_group_name_H-M   'P 1'
#
loop_
_entity.id
_entity.type
_entity.pdbx_description
1 polymer ?
#
loop_
_entity_poly.entity_id
_entity_poly.type
_entity_poly.pdbx_seq_one_letter_code
_entity_poly.pdbx_strand_id
1 'polypeptide(L)'
;MNNRQIMIEPNMEVFEKLGVKSIEIKNILLNTRTKRITFNCSVSCMGCIDDIDTIYKDVLSKFGREIEIEFVTENKELKLEDEEIKTIAIRAIERLKSRNTTSKSFLCFYKVYVKNNYIIIELNDEHIKFMLEEVKISSKIESILAEYGLKDYKIVFSVGDFSKELSNIEEKIKADMEKQQNIISSEREKIVKENSVTETQVYKAKNDFKRGSKTKD
;
A
#
# COMPACT_ATOMS: atom_id res chain seq x y z
N MET A 1 -12.32 16.18 -35.27
CA MET A 1 -11.28 16.53 -34.26
C MET A 1 -10.37 15.35 -34.13
N ASN A 2 -9.12 15.44 -34.60
CA ASN A 2 -8.20 14.29 -34.64
C ASN A 2 -7.83 13.86 -33.20
N ASN A 3 -8.28 12.66 -32.82
CA ASN A 3 -7.71 11.93 -31.69
C ASN A 3 -6.24 11.65 -31.99
N ARG A 4 -5.32 12.42 -31.43
CA ARG A 4 -3.89 12.14 -31.58
C ARG A 4 -3.52 10.99 -30.63
N GLN A 5 -3.78 9.79 -31.09
CA GLN A 5 -3.25 8.57 -30.50
C GLN A 5 -1.92 8.27 -31.19
N ILE A 6 -0.85 8.21 -30.43
CA ILE A 6 0.51 7.93 -30.92
C ILE A 6 0.81 6.50 -30.53
N MET A 7 1.12 5.66 -31.52
CA MET A 7 1.62 4.32 -31.30
C MET A 7 3.14 4.37 -31.17
N ILE A 8 3.67 3.77 -30.14
CA ILE A 8 5.09 3.70 -29.83
C ILE A 8 5.48 2.22 -29.85
N GLU A 9 6.52 1.88 -30.57
CA GLU A 9 7.12 0.55 -30.48
C GLU A 9 7.87 0.43 -29.14
N PRO A 10 7.70 -0.70 -28.42
CA PRO A 10 8.37 -0.90 -27.15
C PRO A 10 9.88 -1.08 -27.36
N ASN A 11 10.67 -0.29 -26.65
CA ASN A 11 12.12 -0.53 -26.56
C ASN A 11 12.38 -1.52 -25.42
N MET A 12 12.58 -2.79 -25.75
CA MET A 12 12.76 -3.86 -24.76
C MET A 12 13.95 -3.64 -23.83
N GLU A 13 15.04 -3.01 -24.28
CA GLU A 13 16.19 -2.71 -23.43
C GLU A 13 15.83 -1.81 -22.25
N VAL A 14 14.85 -0.91 -22.41
CA VAL A 14 14.36 -0.05 -21.34
C VAL A 14 13.61 -0.88 -20.29
N PHE A 15 12.79 -1.83 -20.73
CA PHE A 15 12.01 -2.69 -19.84
C PHE A 15 12.90 -3.72 -19.12
N GLU A 16 13.91 -4.26 -19.79
CA GLU A 16 14.90 -5.14 -19.15
C GLU A 16 15.69 -4.44 -18.04
N LYS A 17 16.05 -3.17 -18.24
CA LYS A 17 16.69 -2.34 -17.19
C LYS A 17 15.78 -2.10 -15.97
N LEU A 18 14.46 -2.15 -16.16
CA LEU A 18 13.47 -2.09 -15.09
C LEU A 18 13.26 -3.44 -14.39
N GLY A 19 13.85 -4.52 -14.90
CA GLY A 19 13.66 -5.87 -14.39
C GLY A 19 12.46 -6.60 -14.97
N VAL A 20 11.81 -6.05 -16.00
CA VAL A 20 10.69 -6.67 -16.72
C VAL A 20 11.25 -7.78 -17.61
N LYS A 21 10.76 -9.02 -17.44
CA LYS A 21 11.36 -10.21 -18.08
C LYS A 21 10.35 -11.19 -18.66
N SER A 22 9.13 -11.19 -18.17
CA SER A 22 8.14 -12.24 -18.44
C SER A 22 7.02 -11.78 -19.36
N ILE A 23 6.70 -10.48 -19.35
CA ILE A 23 5.63 -9.91 -20.15
C ILE A 23 6.10 -9.59 -21.56
N GLU A 24 5.28 -9.94 -22.56
CA GLU A 24 5.47 -9.53 -23.94
C GLU A 24 4.65 -8.26 -24.22
N ILE A 25 5.33 -7.11 -24.40
CA ILE A 25 4.69 -5.85 -24.76
C ILE A 25 4.66 -5.74 -26.28
N LYS A 26 3.46 -5.73 -26.87
CA LYS A 26 3.27 -5.64 -28.32
C LYS A 26 3.40 -4.22 -28.85
N ASN A 27 2.75 -3.28 -28.19
CA ASN A 27 2.81 -1.87 -28.52
C ASN A 27 2.33 -1.02 -27.32
N ILE A 28 2.63 0.27 -27.40
CA ILE A 28 2.24 1.27 -26.40
C ILE A 28 1.46 2.38 -27.13
N LEU A 29 0.27 2.68 -26.65
CA LEU A 29 -0.56 3.76 -27.17
C LEU A 29 -0.58 4.94 -26.19
N LEU A 30 -0.16 6.10 -26.68
CA LEU A 30 -0.20 7.34 -25.92
C LEU A 30 -1.35 8.23 -26.42
N ASN A 31 -2.30 8.53 -25.57
CA ASN A 31 -3.32 9.52 -25.80
C ASN A 31 -3.01 10.80 -24.99
N THR A 32 -2.47 11.80 -25.66
CA THR A 32 -2.05 13.05 -25.01
C THR A 32 -3.23 13.88 -24.51
N ARG A 33 -4.41 13.75 -25.12
CA ARG A 33 -5.60 14.52 -24.73
C ARG A 33 -6.21 13.98 -23.43
N THR A 34 -6.32 12.66 -23.31
CA THR A 34 -6.86 11.99 -22.11
C THR A 34 -5.81 11.72 -21.07
N LYS A 35 -4.53 12.04 -21.35
CA LYS A 35 -3.38 11.69 -20.52
C LYS A 35 -3.35 10.18 -20.17
N ARG A 36 -3.62 9.32 -21.17
CA ARG A 36 -3.68 7.88 -21.00
C ARG A 36 -2.56 7.20 -21.74
N ILE A 37 -1.90 6.25 -21.09
CA ILE A 37 -0.93 5.31 -21.66
C ILE A 37 -1.55 3.92 -21.60
N THR A 38 -1.70 3.28 -22.77
CA THR A 38 -2.23 1.91 -22.85
C THR A 38 -1.11 0.99 -23.32
N PHE A 39 -0.82 -0.04 -22.56
CA PHE A 39 0.12 -1.12 -22.89
C PHE A 39 -0.66 -2.31 -23.42
N ASN A 40 -0.46 -2.69 -24.69
CA ASN A 40 -0.99 -3.92 -25.23
C ASN A 40 0.04 -5.04 -25.02
N CYS A 41 -0.31 -6.06 -24.26
CA CYS A 41 0.64 -7.09 -23.85
C CYS A 41 0.00 -8.48 -23.76
N SER A 42 0.85 -9.52 -23.70
CA SER A 42 0.43 -10.90 -23.47
C SER A 42 0.82 -11.33 -22.07
N VAL A 43 -0.10 -11.99 -21.35
CA VAL A 43 0.10 -12.54 -20.01
C VAL A 43 -0.03 -14.06 -20.07
N SER A 44 1.00 -14.77 -19.61
CA SER A 44 1.06 -16.24 -19.65
C SER A 44 1.46 -16.89 -18.32
N CYS A 45 1.90 -16.10 -17.32
CA CYS A 45 2.38 -16.60 -16.03
C CYS A 45 2.31 -15.50 -14.96
N MET A 46 2.51 -15.89 -13.69
CA MET A 46 2.57 -14.96 -12.55
C MET A 46 3.65 -13.89 -12.69
N GLY A 47 4.80 -14.21 -13.28
CA GLY A 47 5.87 -13.24 -13.55
C GLY A 47 5.43 -12.07 -14.41
N CYS A 48 4.49 -12.28 -15.35
CA CYS A 48 3.92 -11.18 -16.15
C CYS A 48 3.15 -10.17 -15.30
N ILE A 49 2.53 -10.62 -14.20
CA ILE A 49 1.80 -9.75 -13.27
C ILE A 49 2.79 -8.90 -12.46
N ASP A 50 3.92 -9.49 -12.04
CA ASP A 50 5.00 -8.75 -11.39
C ASP A 50 5.56 -7.66 -12.32
N ASP A 51 5.71 -7.98 -13.60
CA ASP A 51 6.16 -7.04 -14.63
C ASP A 51 5.16 -5.90 -14.83
N ILE A 52 3.83 -6.19 -14.88
CA ILE A 52 2.78 -5.17 -14.95
C ILE A 52 2.87 -4.20 -13.77
N ASP A 53 3.01 -4.72 -12.55
CA ASP A 53 3.12 -3.90 -11.34
C ASP A 53 4.40 -3.05 -11.36
N THR A 54 5.49 -3.58 -11.89
CA THR A 54 6.77 -2.87 -12.03
C THR A 54 6.67 -1.71 -13.01
N ILE A 55 6.13 -1.96 -14.21
CA ILE A 55 5.87 -0.93 -15.23
C ILE A 55 4.93 0.14 -14.67
N TYR A 56 3.84 -0.28 -14.02
CA TYR A 56 2.87 0.61 -13.43
C TYR A 56 3.50 1.57 -12.42
N LYS A 57 4.32 1.06 -11.49
CA LYS A 57 5.02 1.86 -10.47
C LYS A 57 6.03 2.82 -11.09
N ASP A 58 6.78 2.37 -12.10
CA ASP A 58 7.77 3.19 -12.80
C ASP A 58 7.11 4.37 -13.53
N VAL A 59 6.04 4.10 -14.29
CA VAL A 59 5.29 5.15 -15.00
C VAL A 59 4.68 6.15 -14.03
N LEU A 60 4.07 5.68 -12.92
CA LEU A 60 3.54 6.58 -11.88
C LEU A 60 4.62 7.44 -11.24
N SER A 61 5.80 6.89 -11.01
CA SER A 61 6.92 7.62 -10.40
C SER A 61 7.42 8.76 -11.30
N LYS A 62 7.42 8.53 -12.62
CA LYS A 62 7.93 9.48 -13.62
C LYS A 62 6.92 10.56 -14.02
N PHE A 63 5.65 10.18 -14.15
CA PHE A 63 4.61 11.05 -14.70
C PHE A 63 3.58 11.52 -13.68
N GLY A 64 3.61 10.99 -12.47
CA GLY A 64 2.68 11.33 -11.41
C GLY A 64 1.30 10.68 -11.58
N ARG A 65 0.38 11.02 -10.67
CA ARG A 65 -0.97 10.42 -10.60
C ARG A 65 -1.97 10.95 -11.63
N GLU A 66 -1.60 11.97 -12.38
CA GLU A 66 -2.48 12.56 -13.39
C GLU A 66 -2.58 11.74 -14.67
N ILE A 67 -1.69 10.75 -14.85
CA ILE A 67 -1.70 9.85 -15.99
C ILE A 67 -2.51 8.61 -15.67
N GLU A 68 -3.43 8.29 -16.56
CA GLU A 68 -4.15 7.04 -16.56
C GLU A 68 -3.32 5.96 -17.26
N ILE A 69 -3.08 4.85 -16.58
CA ILE A 69 -2.31 3.72 -17.08
C ILE A 69 -3.26 2.54 -17.21
N GLU A 70 -3.28 1.94 -18.38
CA GLU A 70 -4.13 0.81 -18.73
C GLU A 70 -3.30 -0.30 -19.37
N PHE A 71 -3.57 -1.54 -18.99
CA PHE A 71 -2.99 -2.73 -19.63
C PHE A 71 -4.11 -3.49 -20.32
N VAL A 72 -3.98 -3.63 -21.64
CA VAL A 72 -4.87 -4.47 -22.43
C VAL A 72 -4.15 -5.80 -22.65
N THR A 73 -4.59 -6.82 -21.93
CA THR A 73 -3.94 -8.12 -21.91
C THR A 73 -4.64 -9.12 -22.80
N GLU A 74 -3.85 -9.86 -23.59
CA GLU A 74 -4.27 -11.09 -24.25
C GLU A 74 -3.83 -12.28 -23.39
N ASN A 75 -4.77 -13.15 -23.05
CA ASN A 75 -4.47 -14.35 -22.26
C ASN A 75 -4.00 -15.48 -23.16
N LYS A 76 -2.83 -16.02 -22.84
CA LYS A 76 -2.38 -17.31 -23.33
C LYS A 76 -2.58 -18.32 -22.20
N GLU A 77 -3.80 -18.92 -22.11
CA GLU A 77 -4.17 -19.99 -21.15
C GLU A 77 -3.47 -19.91 -19.77
N LEU A 78 -3.83 -18.91 -19.00
CA LEU A 78 -3.32 -18.76 -17.63
C LEU A 78 -4.01 -19.80 -16.74
N LYS A 79 -3.34 -20.91 -16.44
CA LYS A 79 -3.81 -21.90 -15.48
C LYS A 79 -3.28 -21.52 -14.11
N LEU A 80 -4.14 -21.03 -13.23
CA LEU A 80 -3.81 -20.59 -11.88
C LEU A 80 -4.57 -21.43 -10.86
N GLU A 81 -3.91 -21.67 -9.74
CA GLU A 81 -4.54 -22.25 -8.55
C GLU A 81 -5.28 -21.16 -7.75
N ASP A 82 -6.25 -21.55 -6.92
CA ASP A 82 -7.07 -20.62 -6.13
C ASP A 82 -6.22 -19.68 -5.24
N GLU A 83 -5.10 -20.17 -4.68
CA GLU A 83 -4.19 -19.34 -3.88
C GLU A 83 -3.41 -18.32 -4.71
N GLU A 84 -3.10 -18.64 -5.97
CA GLU A 84 -2.48 -17.67 -6.88
C GLU A 84 -3.49 -16.59 -7.27
N ILE A 85 -4.73 -16.98 -7.59
CA ILE A 85 -5.83 -16.05 -7.89
C ILE A 85 -6.10 -15.13 -6.71
N LYS A 86 -6.13 -15.67 -5.49
CA LYS A 86 -6.27 -14.92 -4.25
C LYS A 86 -5.12 -13.89 -4.08
N THR A 87 -3.89 -14.30 -4.35
CA THR A 87 -2.73 -13.41 -4.31
C THR A 87 -2.86 -12.25 -5.32
N ILE A 88 -3.31 -12.56 -6.53
CA ILE A 88 -3.56 -11.55 -7.58
C ILE A 88 -4.68 -10.59 -7.16
N ALA A 89 -5.75 -11.12 -6.57
CA ALA A 89 -6.86 -10.31 -6.08
C ALA A 89 -6.42 -9.33 -4.97
N ILE A 90 -5.58 -9.77 -4.04
CA ILE A 90 -5.00 -8.90 -3.01
C ILE A 90 -4.15 -7.79 -3.66
N ARG A 91 -3.33 -8.11 -4.66
CA ARG A 91 -2.54 -7.11 -5.41
C ARG A 91 -3.44 -6.10 -6.12
N ALA A 92 -4.54 -6.54 -6.74
CA ALA A 92 -5.50 -5.65 -7.39
C ALA A 92 -6.15 -4.69 -6.38
N ILE A 93 -6.50 -5.17 -5.19
CA ILE A 93 -7.02 -4.35 -4.09
C ILE A 93 -5.98 -3.33 -3.64
N GLU A 94 -4.74 -3.72 -3.40
CA GLU A 94 -3.67 -2.81 -2.97
C GLU A 94 -3.35 -1.75 -4.05
N ARG A 95 -3.36 -2.13 -5.33
CA ARG A 95 -3.22 -1.19 -6.44
C ARG A 95 -4.36 -0.18 -6.47
N LEU A 96 -5.60 -0.62 -6.26
CA LEU A 96 -6.75 0.28 -6.15
C LEU A 96 -6.62 1.23 -4.96
N LYS A 97 -6.22 0.73 -3.78
CA LYS A 97 -5.98 1.54 -2.56
C LYS A 97 -4.92 2.60 -2.76
N SER A 98 -3.89 2.33 -3.55
CA SER A 98 -2.84 3.31 -3.85
C SER A 98 -3.34 4.51 -4.65
N ARG A 99 -4.41 4.33 -5.43
CA ARG A 99 -5.02 5.38 -6.29
C ARG A 99 -6.22 6.07 -5.66
N ASN A 100 -6.94 5.39 -4.77
CA ASN A 100 -8.26 5.82 -4.30
C ASN A 100 -8.30 5.87 -2.78
N THR A 101 -8.39 7.08 -2.22
CA THR A 101 -8.44 7.31 -0.77
C THR A 101 -9.66 6.65 -0.12
N THR A 102 -10.82 6.64 -0.78
CA THR A 102 -12.04 5.96 -0.30
C THR A 102 -11.79 4.45 -0.16
N SER A 103 -11.24 3.82 -1.20
CA SER A 103 -10.88 2.38 -1.14
C SER A 103 -9.86 2.09 -0.05
N LYS A 104 -8.89 2.98 0.15
CA LYS A 104 -7.89 2.85 1.22
C LYS A 104 -8.53 2.86 2.61
N SER A 105 -9.54 3.70 2.83
CA SER A 105 -10.23 3.82 4.12
C SER A 105 -11.15 2.65 4.40
N PHE A 106 -11.89 2.16 3.40
CA PHE A 106 -12.88 1.11 3.61
C PHE A 106 -12.32 -0.32 3.50
N LEU A 107 -11.26 -0.54 2.71
CA LEU A 107 -10.61 -1.85 2.57
C LEU A 107 -9.41 -1.99 3.54
N CYS A 108 -9.58 -1.61 4.82
CA CYS A 108 -8.54 -1.76 5.85
C CYS A 108 -8.49 -3.19 6.39
N PHE A 109 -9.65 -3.80 6.58
CA PHE A 109 -9.81 -5.16 7.12
C PHE A 109 -10.66 -5.97 6.16
N TYR A 110 -10.06 -6.96 5.54
CA TYR A 110 -10.75 -7.86 4.61
C TYR A 110 -10.06 -9.22 4.56
N LYS A 111 -10.82 -10.23 4.19
CA LYS A 111 -10.32 -11.56 3.83
C LYS A 111 -10.71 -11.83 2.38
N VAL A 112 -9.89 -12.59 1.66
CA VAL A 112 -10.16 -12.95 0.27
C VAL A 112 -10.30 -14.45 0.15
N TYR A 113 -11.37 -14.89 -0.48
CA TYR A 113 -11.62 -16.29 -0.81
C TYR A 113 -11.90 -16.41 -2.31
N VAL A 114 -11.51 -17.53 -2.89
CA VAL A 114 -11.82 -17.86 -4.28
C VAL A 114 -12.76 -19.04 -4.29
N LYS A 115 -13.83 -18.96 -5.06
CA LYS A 115 -14.77 -20.05 -5.25
C LYS A 115 -15.30 -20.01 -6.69
N ASN A 116 -14.89 -21.00 -7.49
CA ASN A 116 -15.15 -21.00 -8.92
C ASN A 116 -14.64 -19.68 -9.56
N ASN A 117 -15.48 -18.96 -10.30
CA ASN A 117 -15.14 -17.68 -10.93
C ASN A 117 -15.51 -16.47 -10.05
N TYR A 118 -15.71 -16.68 -8.75
CA TYR A 118 -15.99 -15.59 -7.81
C TYR A 118 -14.82 -15.37 -6.86
N ILE A 119 -14.43 -14.13 -6.73
CA ILE A 119 -13.52 -13.66 -5.69
C ILE A 119 -14.37 -12.98 -4.63
N ILE A 120 -14.46 -13.59 -3.47
CA ILE A 120 -15.26 -13.12 -2.35
C ILE A 120 -14.36 -12.30 -1.44
N ILE A 121 -14.69 -11.03 -1.26
CA ILE A 121 -14.02 -10.12 -0.33
C ILE A 121 -14.91 -10.00 0.89
N GLU A 122 -14.50 -10.65 1.97
CA GLU A 122 -15.21 -10.62 3.24
C GLU A 122 -14.78 -9.40 4.04
N LEU A 123 -15.75 -8.62 4.50
CA LEU A 123 -15.60 -7.37 5.23
C LEU A 123 -16.09 -7.54 6.66
N ASN A 124 -15.68 -6.65 7.55
CA ASN A 124 -16.06 -6.68 8.96
C ASN A 124 -17.36 -5.93 9.28
N ASP A 125 -17.97 -5.25 8.30
CA ASP A 125 -19.10 -4.35 8.54
C ASP A 125 -20.02 -4.24 7.33
N GLU A 126 -21.34 -4.34 7.55
CA GLU A 126 -22.36 -4.25 6.49
C GLU A 126 -22.45 -2.84 5.88
N HIS A 127 -22.20 -1.79 6.67
CA HIS A 127 -22.19 -0.43 6.17
C HIS A 127 -21.03 -0.19 5.21
N ILE A 128 -19.85 -0.74 5.52
CA ILE A 128 -18.68 -0.70 4.63
C ILE A 128 -19.01 -1.40 3.32
N LYS A 129 -19.63 -2.58 3.36
CA LYS A 129 -20.07 -3.31 2.17
C LYS A 129 -20.98 -2.45 1.31
N PHE A 130 -22.03 -1.88 1.90
CA PHE A 130 -22.97 -1.00 1.20
C PHE A 130 -22.24 0.17 0.51
N MET A 131 -21.35 0.85 1.22
CA MET A 131 -20.58 1.97 0.67
C MET A 131 -19.70 1.57 -0.51
N LEU A 132 -19.06 0.40 -0.44
CA LEU A 132 -18.20 -0.11 -1.53
C LEU A 132 -19.02 -0.49 -2.78
N GLU A 133 -20.23 -1.03 -2.59
CA GLU A 133 -21.20 -1.35 -3.66
C GLU A 133 -21.70 -0.08 -4.35
N GLU A 134 -22.11 0.94 -3.57
CA GLU A 134 -22.57 2.24 -4.09
C GLU A 134 -21.52 2.92 -4.98
N VAL A 135 -20.24 2.91 -4.58
CA VAL A 135 -19.16 3.53 -5.37
C VAL A 135 -18.56 2.57 -6.40
N LYS A 136 -19.20 1.41 -6.63
CA LYS A 136 -18.84 0.40 -7.63
C LYS A 136 -17.38 -0.05 -7.55
N ILE A 137 -16.90 -0.31 -6.34
CA ILE A 137 -15.52 -0.75 -6.12
C ILE A 137 -15.28 -2.14 -6.72
N SER A 138 -16.27 -3.03 -6.72
CA SER A 138 -16.18 -4.34 -7.38
C SER A 138 -15.75 -4.21 -8.84
N SER A 139 -16.42 -3.37 -9.62
CA SER A 139 -16.09 -3.14 -11.03
C SER A 139 -14.68 -2.57 -11.25
N LYS A 140 -14.20 -1.73 -10.33
CA LYS A 140 -12.83 -1.20 -10.39
C LYS A 140 -11.78 -2.29 -10.12
N ILE A 141 -12.05 -3.18 -9.16
CA ILE A 141 -11.17 -4.34 -8.91
C ILE A 141 -11.21 -5.30 -10.10
N GLU A 142 -12.40 -5.61 -10.63
CA GLU A 142 -12.57 -6.43 -11.84
C GLU A 142 -11.81 -5.86 -13.04
N SER A 143 -11.80 -4.54 -13.21
CA SER A 143 -11.01 -3.88 -14.26
C SER A 143 -9.50 -4.14 -14.09
N ILE A 144 -8.98 -4.04 -12.86
CA ILE A 144 -7.57 -4.32 -12.57
C ILE A 144 -7.27 -5.82 -12.75
N LEU A 145 -8.18 -6.71 -12.34
CA LEU A 145 -8.03 -8.15 -12.56
C LEU A 145 -7.98 -8.48 -14.06
N ALA A 146 -8.79 -7.80 -14.85
CA ALA A 146 -8.77 -7.95 -16.30
C ALA A 146 -7.42 -7.51 -16.91
N GLU A 147 -6.77 -6.47 -16.36
CA GLU A 147 -5.42 -6.07 -16.73
C GLU A 147 -4.38 -7.17 -16.40
N TYR A 148 -4.58 -7.92 -15.32
CA TYR A 148 -3.75 -9.08 -14.96
C TYR A 148 -4.12 -10.37 -15.72
N GLY A 149 -5.12 -10.29 -16.60
CA GLY A 149 -5.55 -11.44 -17.39
C GLY A 149 -6.71 -12.24 -16.80
N LEU A 150 -7.27 -11.86 -15.66
CA LEU A 150 -8.39 -12.55 -14.99
C LEU A 150 -9.73 -11.91 -15.37
N LYS A 151 -10.14 -12.02 -16.64
CA LYS A 151 -11.36 -11.36 -17.18
C LYS A 151 -12.67 -12.00 -16.72
N ASP A 152 -12.65 -13.29 -16.40
CA ASP A 152 -13.85 -14.08 -16.11
C ASP A 152 -14.23 -14.09 -14.63
N TYR A 153 -13.40 -13.48 -13.78
CA TYR A 153 -13.64 -13.43 -12.33
C TYR A 153 -14.52 -12.25 -11.95
N LYS A 154 -15.46 -12.53 -11.03
CA LYS A 154 -16.39 -11.54 -10.48
C LYS A 154 -16.09 -11.29 -9.01
N ILE A 155 -16.19 -10.03 -8.61
CA ILE A 155 -16.00 -9.60 -7.22
C ILE A 155 -17.35 -9.58 -6.50
N VAL A 156 -17.41 -10.23 -5.34
CA VAL A 156 -18.56 -10.21 -4.44
C VAL A 156 -18.11 -9.80 -3.05
N PHE A 157 -18.78 -8.83 -2.46
CA PHE A 157 -18.58 -8.47 -1.06
C PHE A 157 -19.49 -9.29 -0.16
N SER A 158 -18.93 -9.82 0.92
CA SER A 158 -19.66 -10.48 2.01
C SER A 158 -19.26 -9.87 3.34
N VAL A 159 -20.04 -10.15 4.38
CA VAL A 159 -19.70 -9.74 5.76
C VAL A 159 -19.39 -10.98 6.57
N GLY A 160 -18.28 -10.93 7.30
CA GLY A 160 -17.80 -12.02 8.13
C GLY A 160 -17.48 -11.60 9.56
N ASP A 161 -17.16 -12.58 10.39
CA ASP A 161 -16.76 -12.36 11.78
C ASP A 161 -15.25 -12.12 11.87
N PHE A 162 -14.88 -10.91 12.29
CA PHE A 162 -13.51 -10.46 12.51
C PHE A 162 -13.19 -10.22 13.99
N SER A 163 -14.02 -10.71 14.90
CA SER A 163 -13.89 -10.44 16.35
C SER A 163 -12.52 -10.83 16.89
N LYS A 164 -11.96 -11.94 16.42
CA LYS A 164 -10.63 -12.42 16.84
C LYS A 164 -9.50 -11.53 16.35
N GLU A 165 -9.57 -11.09 15.10
CA GLU A 165 -8.56 -10.22 14.51
C GLU A 165 -8.58 -8.84 15.17
N LEU A 166 -9.76 -8.31 15.45
CA LEU A 166 -9.92 -7.02 16.13
C LEU A 166 -9.39 -7.09 17.57
N SER A 167 -9.72 -8.14 18.34
CA SER A 167 -9.20 -8.31 19.70
C SER A 167 -7.67 -8.42 19.73
N ASN A 168 -7.06 -9.14 18.80
CA ASN A 168 -5.61 -9.23 18.69
C ASN A 168 -4.94 -7.89 18.37
N ILE A 169 -5.60 -7.03 17.59
CA ILE A 169 -5.10 -5.68 17.28
C ILE A 169 -5.21 -4.78 18.50
N GLU A 170 -6.34 -4.82 19.22
CA GLU A 170 -6.53 -4.06 20.45
C GLU A 170 -5.48 -4.43 21.51
N GLU A 171 -5.18 -5.72 21.69
CA GLU A 171 -4.12 -6.18 22.58
C GLU A 171 -2.74 -5.66 22.19
N LYS A 172 -2.41 -5.68 20.90
CA LYS A 172 -1.14 -5.11 20.39
C LYS A 172 -1.05 -3.61 20.66
N ILE A 173 -2.13 -2.87 20.37
CA ILE A 173 -2.18 -1.42 20.62
C ILE A 173 -1.97 -1.13 22.12
N LYS A 174 -2.64 -1.87 23.02
CA LYS A 174 -2.45 -1.73 24.46
C LYS A 174 -1.00 -1.99 24.87
N ALA A 175 -0.41 -3.08 24.39
CA ALA A 175 0.98 -3.41 24.69
C ALA A 175 1.98 -2.36 24.17
N ASP A 176 1.74 -1.78 23.00
CA ASP A 176 2.58 -0.72 22.46
C ASP A 176 2.40 0.61 23.22
N MET A 177 1.19 0.94 23.64
CA MET A 177 0.93 2.11 24.52
C MET A 177 1.62 1.97 25.88
N GLU A 178 1.57 0.79 26.50
CA GLU A 178 2.28 0.50 27.76
C GLU A 178 3.79 0.64 27.60
N LYS A 179 4.37 0.12 26.51
CA LYS A 179 5.80 0.31 26.21
C LYS A 179 6.18 1.78 26.07
N GLN A 180 5.37 2.56 25.36
CA GLN A 180 5.62 4.00 25.20
C GLN A 180 5.52 4.74 26.53
N GLN A 181 4.54 4.44 27.38
CA GLN A 181 4.42 5.02 28.71
C GLN A 181 5.62 4.68 29.59
N ASN A 182 6.12 3.45 29.54
CA ASN A 182 7.30 3.03 30.29
C ASN A 182 8.57 3.76 29.83
N ILE A 183 8.73 3.99 28.52
CA ILE A 183 9.85 4.77 27.96
C ILE A 183 9.77 6.22 28.46
N ILE A 184 8.60 6.86 28.33
CA ILE A 184 8.39 8.24 28.80
C ILE A 184 8.66 8.37 30.30
N SER A 185 8.21 7.40 31.11
CA SER A 185 8.45 7.38 32.55
C SER A 185 9.93 7.26 32.90
N SER A 186 10.63 6.37 32.20
CA SER A 186 12.09 6.17 32.43
C SER A 186 12.91 7.39 31.98
N GLU A 187 12.52 8.08 30.93
CA GLU A 187 13.17 9.32 30.50
C GLU A 187 12.92 10.47 31.48
N ARG A 188 11.70 10.59 32.01
CA ARG A 188 11.36 11.58 33.04
C ARG A 188 12.19 11.35 34.29
N GLU A 189 12.33 10.12 34.75
CA GLU A 189 13.18 9.78 35.91
C GLU A 189 14.66 10.13 35.69
N LYS A 190 15.20 9.93 34.49
CA LYS A 190 16.56 10.35 34.14
C LYS A 190 16.74 11.85 34.21
N ILE A 191 15.81 12.62 33.61
CA ILE A 191 15.83 14.10 33.65
C ILE A 191 15.74 14.62 35.07
N VAL A 192 14.88 14.05 35.94
CA VAL A 192 14.78 14.43 37.33
C VAL A 192 16.06 14.14 38.09
N LYS A 193 16.70 13.01 37.87
CA LYS A 193 18.00 12.67 38.50
C LYS A 193 19.12 13.60 38.05
N GLU A 194 19.22 13.90 36.75
CA GLU A 194 20.20 14.84 36.21
C GLU A 194 20.03 16.27 36.78
N ASN A 195 18.81 16.75 36.86
CA ASN A 195 18.54 18.06 37.44
C ASN A 195 18.85 18.12 38.93
N SER A 196 18.57 17.04 39.67
CA SER A 196 18.89 16.99 41.11
C SER A 196 20.41 16.98 41.40
N VAL A 197 21.19 16.36 40.51
CA VAL A 197 22.67 16.35 40.58
C VAL A 197 23.23 17.75 40.29
N THR A 198 22.66 18.47 39.32
CA THR A 198 23.11 19.82 38.95
C THR A 198 22.79 20.84 40.05
N GLU A 199 21.62 20.78 40.70
CA GLU A 199 21.30 21.62 41.85
C GLU A 199 22.24 21.36 43.02
N THR A 200 22.58 20.13 43.35
CA THR A 200 23.49 19.78 44.43
C THR A 200 24.91 20.29 44.17
N GLN A 201 25.38 20.30 42.92
CA GLN A 201 26.67 20.87 42.55
C GLN A 201 26.70 22.41 42.66
N VAL A 202 25.62 23.08 42.25
CA VAL A 202 25.49 24.55 42.38
C VAL A 202 25.45 24.99 43.85
N TYR A 203 24.79 24.25 44.72
CA TYR A 203 24.78 24.50 46.17
C TYR A 203 26.15 24.31 46.84
N LYS A 204 26.92 23.28 46.42
CA LYS A 204 28.29 23.07 46.89
C LYS A 204 29.21 24.23 46.47
N ALA A 205 29.20 24.60 45.17
CA ALA A 205 29.99 25.68 44.66
C ALA A 205 29.73 27.04 45.32
N LYS A 206 28.45 27.38 45.66
CA LYS A 206 28.05 28.59 46.39
C LYS A 206 28.54 28.59 47.83
N ASN A 207 28.63 27.44 48.49
CA ASN A 207 29.11 27.34 49.89
C ASN A 207 30.63 27.40 49.97
N ASP A 208 31.36 26.88 49.00
CA ASP A 208 32.82 26.98 48.96
C ASP A 208 33.27 28.42 48.65
N PHE A 209 32.51 29.18 47.83
CA PHE A 209 32.81 30.61 47.56
C PHE A 209 32.59 31.49 48.81
N LYS A 210 31.64 31.15 49.69
CA LYS A 210 31.43 31.87 50.97
C LYS A 210 32.47 31.57 52.06
N ARG A 211 33.14 30.41 51.98
CA ARG A 211 34.20 30.07 52.94
C ARG A 211 35.57 30.69 52.60
N GLY A 212 35.80 31.01 51.33
CA GLY A 212 37.10 31.60 50.90
C GLY A 212 37.25 33.10 51.17
N SER A 213 36.18 33.80 51.60
CA SER A 213 36.20 35.28 51.81
C SER A 213 36.34 35.71 53.28
N LYS A 214 36.70 34.83 54.20
CA LYS A 214 36.92 35.17 55.63
C LYS A 214 38.33 34.91 56.13
N THR A 215 39.35 35.25 55.40
CA THR A 215 40.70 35.34 55.92
C THR A 215 41.51 36.39 55.17
N LYS A 216 41.35 37.63 55.62
CA LYS A 216 42.38 38.67 55.59
C LYS A 216 41.85 39.84 56.41
N ASP A 217 42.23 39.86 57.69
CA ASP A 217 42.76 41.00 58.42
C ASP A 217 43.62 40.48 59.55
#